data_176d4038824b8bcd060b1a882259a0d5
#
_entry.id   176d4038824b8bcd060b1a882259a0d5
#
_cell.length_a   1.000
_cell.length_b   1.000
_cell.length_c   1.000
_cell.angle_alpha   90.00
_cell.angle_beta   90.00
_cell.angle_gamma   90.00
#
_symmetry.space_group_name_H-M   'P 1'
#
loop_
_entity.id
_entity.type
_entity.pdbx_description
1 polymer ?
#
loop_
_entity_poly.entity_id
_entity_poly.type
_entity_poly.pdbx_seq_one_letter_code
_entity_poly.pdbx_strand_id
1 'polypeptide(L)'
;MNSKGEENRSVRLTRKRLSDALITLLMQKPVREITVRELTELANVSRGTFYFHYTDKYDLMDHVEREQIHTLELLMDDILPRLEEDSTPEALRALFSYLDENDGICSVLLGTNGDTAFVHRLKGVIEESCLGYLRPREKETQLQRYMVAFAVQGCFGNIDLWLQNGKPETVDEMADITWQAVRAVRAAATP
;
A
#
# COMPACT_ATOMS: atom_id res chain seq x y z
N MET A 1 16.91 -16.81 -30.31
CA MET A 1 15.46 -16.57 -30.29
C MET A 1 15.02 -16.52 -28.85
N ASN A 2 14.67 -15.43 -28.31
CA ASN A 2 14.09 -15.03 -27.00
C ASN A 2 14.82 -13.91 -26.23
N SER A 3 15.56 -13.05 -26.95
CA SER A 3 16.30 -11.93 -26.31
C SER A 3 15.37 -10.92 -25.58
N LYS A 4 14.17 -10.63 -26.13
CA LYS A 4 13.21 -9.71 -25.49
C LYS A 4 12.65 -10.21 -24.17
N GLY A 5 12.45 -11.51 -23.99
CA GLY A 5 11.92 -12.09 -22.74
C GLY A 5 12.98 -12.11 -21.63
N GLU A 6 14.24 -12.38 -21.97
CA GLU A 6 15.36 -12.38 -21.03
C GLU A 6 15.77 -10.97 -20.63
N GLU A 7 15.78 -10.02 -21.56
CA GLU A 7 16.00 -8.60 -21.30
C GLU A 7 14.95 -8.03 -20.36
N ASN A 8 13.67 -8.34 -20.57
CA ASN A 8 12.59 -7.93 -19.70
C ASN A 8 12.70 -8.56 -18.29
N ARG A 9 13.17 -9.81 -18.19
CA ARG A 9 13.42 -10.49 -16.90
C ARG A 9 14.59 -9.86 -16.14
N SER A 10 15.68 -9.54 -16.82
CA SER A 10 16.85 -8.88 -16.22
C SER A 10 16.53 -7.49 -15.72
N VAL A 11 15.78 -6.69 -16.49
CA VAL A 11 15.31 -5.37 -16.12
C VAL A 11 14.44 -5.43 -14.85
N ARG A 12 13.47 -6.35 -14.80
CA ARG A 12 12.61 -6.52 -13.60
C ARG A 12 13.42 -6.94 -12.38
N LEU A 13 14.37 -7.86 -12.52
CA LEU A 13 15.20 -8.30 -11.42
C LEU A 13 16.08 -7.15 -10.88
N THR A 14 16.64 -6.33 -11.76
CA THR A 14 17.44 -5.17 -11.37
C THR A 14 16.59 -4.14 -10.63
N ARG A 15 15.40 -3.81 -11.16
CA ARG A 15 14.47 -2.90 -10.48
C ARG A 15 14.09 -3.41 -9.09
N LYS A 16 13.72 -4.69 -8.99
CA LYS A 16 13.40 -5.31 -7.69
C LYS A 16 14.55 -5.18 -6.70
N ARG A 17 15.79 -5.49 -7.10
CA ARG A 17 16.96 -5.35 -6.22
C ARG A 17 17.18 -3.92 -5.74
N LEU A 18 16.96 -2.94 -6.62
CA LEU A 18 17.08 -1.52 -6.25
C LEU A 18 15.94 -1.08 -5.32
N SER A 19 14.71 -1.55 -5.55
CA SER A 19 13.57 -1.31 -4.65
C SER A 19 13.81 -1.93 -3.27
N ASP A 20 14.24 -3.20 -3.20
CA ASP A 20 14.55 -3.90 -1.96
C ASP A 20 15.68 -3.18 -1.18
N ALA A 21 16.71 -2.69 -1.89
CA ALA A 21 17.79 -1.91 -1.29
C ALA A 21 17.31 -0.57 -0.73
N LEU A 22 16.44 0.13 -1.47
CA LEU A 22 15.85 1.39 -1.01
C LEU A 22 15.02 1.16 0.27
N ILE A 23 14.15 0.16 0.29
CA ILE A 23 13.32 -0.18 1.45
C ILE A 23 14.20 -0.48 2.67
N THR A 24 15.24 -1.30 2.49
CA THR A 24 16.19 -1.63 3.57
C THR A 24 16.87 -0.40 4.15
N LEU A 25 17.25 0.57 3.32
CA LEU A 25 17.88 1.79 3.78
C LEU A 25 16.88 2.77 4.42
N LEU A 26 15.65 2.81 3.92
CA LEU A 26 14.58 3.64 4.49
C LEU A 26 14.17 3.21 5.91
N MET A 27 14.33 1.94 6.25
CA MET A 27 14.17 1.46 7.63
C MET A 27 15.19 2.06 8.61
N GLN A 28 16.31 2.58 8.12
CA GLN A 28 17.42 3.09 8.92
C GLN A 28 17.52 4.61 8.92
N LYS A 29 17.13 5.26 7.81
CA LYS A 29 17.29 6.70 7.61
C LYS A 29 16.36 7.26 6.52
N PRO A 30 16.01 8.54 6.58
CA PRO A 30 15.13 9.16 5.59
C PRO A 30 15.80 9.20 4.20
N VAL A 31 14.98 9.20 3.14
CA VAL A 31 15.44 9.16 1.73
C VAL A 31 16.45 10.28 1.39
N ARG A 32 16.33 11.47 2.01
CA ARG A 32 17.28 12.57 1.78
C ARG A 32 18.73 12.21 2.12
N GLU A 33 18.93 11.32 3.10
CA GLU A 33 20.24 10.88 3.58
C GLU A 33 20.77 9.64 2.85
N ILE A 34 19.94 8.98 2.04
CA ILE A 34 20.32 7.84 1.22
C ILE A 34 21.08 8.34 -0.02
N THR A 35 22.16 7.66 -0.37
CA THR A 35 22.95 7.96 -1.57
C THR A 35 22.80 6.89 -2.64
N VAL A 36 22.94 7.25 -3.91
CA VAL A 36 22.96 6.29 -5.02
C VAL A 36 24.09 5.25 -4.85
N ARG A 37 25.19 5.64 -4.20
CA ARG A 37 26.28 4.72 -3.89
C ARG A 37 25.81 3.58 -2.98
N GLU A 38 25.17 3.88 -1.86
CA GLU A 38 24.64 2.89 -0.91
C GLU A 38 23.62 1.99 -1.58
N LEU A 39 22.69 2.57 -2.37
CA LEU A 39 21.70 1.81 -3.13
C LEU A 39 22.36 0.79 -4.06
N THR A 40 23.37 1.23 -4.84
CA THR A 40 24.01 0.37 -5.82
C THR A 40 24.90 -0.69 -5.16
N GLU A 41 25.57 -0.36 -4.05
CA GLU A 41 26.37 -1.30 -3.25
C GLU A 41 25.45 -2.38 -2.66
N LEU A 42 24.34 -1.99 -2.02
CA LEU A 42 23.39 -2.93 -1.41
C LEU A 42 22.65 -3.79 -2.45
N ALA A 43 22.22 -3.20 -3.57
CA ALA A 43 21.56 -3.90 -4.68
C ALA A 43 22.52 -4.78 -5.49
N ASN A 44 23.83 -4.68 -5.27
CA ASN A 44 24.88 -5.32 -6.07
C ASN A 44 24.73 -5.04 -7.58
N VAL A 45 24.63 -3.75 -7.93
CA VAL A 45 24.55 -3.26 -9.31
C VAL A 45 25.55 -2.11 -9.53
N SER A 46 25.92 -1.85 -10.79
CA SER A 46 26.75 -0.70 -11.10
C SER A 46 25.96 0.63 -11.04
N ARG A 47 26.66 1.76 -10.81
CA ARG A 47 26.03 3.09 -10.91
C ARG A 47 25.49 3.34 -12.33
N GLY A 48 26.16 2.87 -13.38
CA GLY A 48 25.67 2.97 -14.75
C GLY A 48 24.34 2.23 -14.92
N THR A 49 24.21 1.03 -14.29
CA THR A 49 22.96 0.27 -14.27
C THR A 49 21.86 1.03 -13.53
N PHE A 50 22.17 1.68 -12.40
CA PHE A 50 21.20 2.52 -11.69
C PHE A 50 20.65 3.63 -12.60
N TYR A 51 21.57 4.45 -13.20
CA TYR A 51 21.19 5.56 -14.05
C TYR A 51 20.56 5.17 -15.40
N PHE A 52 20.68 3.91 -15.78
CA PHE A 52 19.91 3.36 -16.90
C PHE A 52 18.41 3.20 -16.55
N HIS A 53 18.08 2.97 -15.27
CA HIS A 53 16.71 2.73 -14.80
C HIS A 53 16.06 3.95 -14.16
N TYR A 54 16.83 4.78 -13.46
CA TYR A 54 16.33 5.88 -12.64
C TYR A 54 17.23 7.11 -12.77
N THR A 55 16.62 8.29 -12.81
CA THR A 55 17.36 9.57 -12.87
C THR A 55 18.05 9.88 -11.55
N ASP A 56 17.42 9.56 -10.44
CA ASP A 56 17.95 9.72 -9.09
C ASP A 56 17.20 8.80 -8.08
N LYS A 57 17.52 8.95 -6.80
CA LYS A 57 16.89 8.17 -5.72
C LYS A 57 15.41 8.49 -5.51
N TYR A 58 14.97 9.68 -5.85
CA TYR A 58 13.57 10.09 -5.73
C TYR A 58 12.72 9.46 -6.83
N ASP A 59 13.26 9.35 -8.05
CA ASP A 59 12.61 8.61 -9.15
C ASP A 59 12.46 7.11 -8.80
N LEU A 60 13.45 6.52 -8.12
CA LEU A 60 13.30 5.16 -7.57
C LEU A 60 12.23 5.11 -6.46
N MET A 61 12.16 6.11 -5.58
CA MET A 61 11.13 6.19 -4.54
C MET A 61 9.73 6.29 -5.14
N ASP A 62 9.54 7.19 -6.12
CA ASP A 62 8.29 7.33 -6.86
C ASP A 62 7.87 6.03 -7.57
N HIS A 63 8.85 5.26 -8.06
CA HIS A 63 8.58 3.95 -8.64
C HIS A 63 8.05 2.96 -7.60
N VAL A 64 8.70 2.87 -6.44
CA VAL A 64 8.28 2.02 -5.32
C VAL A 64 6.86 2.40 -4.85
N GLU A 65 6.60 3.68 -4.66
CA GLU A 65 5.28 4.18 -4.25
C GLU A 65 4.19 3.81 -5.27
N ARG A 66 4.45 3.96 -6.57
CA ARG A 66 3.51 3.58 -7.63
C ARG A 66 3.23 2.08 -7.65
N GLU A 67 4.23 1.24 -7.42
CA GLU A 67 4.03 -0.21 -7.30
C GLU A 67 3.14 -0.56 -6.11
N GLN A 68 3.29 0.14 -4.96
CA GLN A 68 2.43 -0.07 -3.80
C GLN A 68 0.99 0.36 -4.05
N ILE A 69 0.78 1.52 -4.68
CA ILE A 69 -0.56 1.98 -5.07
C ILE A 69 -1.23 0.98 -6.00
N HIS A 70 -0.51 0.51 -7.03
CA HIS A 70 -1.06 -0.48 -7.96
C HIS A 70 -1.43 -1.80 -7.28
N THR A 71 -0.59 -2.29 -6.36
CA THR A 71 -0.91 -3.48 -5.56
C THR A 71 -2.17 -3.28 -4.72
N LEU A 72 -2.32 -2.10 -4.12
CA LEU A 72 -3.53 -1.76 -3.36
C LEU A 72 -4.77 -1.69 -4.25
N GLU A 73 -4.70 -1.10 -5.44
CA GLU A 73 -5.80 -1.08 -6.41
C GLU A 73 -6.29 -2.50 -6.71
N LEU A 74 -5.37 -3.43 -6.98
CA LEU A 74 -5.70 -4.84 -7.22
C LEU A 74 -6.36 -5.51 -6.00
N LEU A 75 -5.88 -5.20 -4.80
CA LEU A 75 -6.48 -5.69 -3.55
C LEU A 75 -7.90 -5.11 -3.36
N MET A 76 -8.11 -3.83 -3.64
CA MET A 76 -9.42 -3.20 -3.52
C MET A 76 -10.42 -3.79 -4.53
N ASP A 77 -10.00 -4.09 -5.75
CA ASP A 77 -10.84 -4.75 -6.76
C ASP A 77 -11.33 -6.14 -6.30
N ASP A 78 -10.53 -6.85 -5.51
CA ASP A 78 -10.91 -8.14 -4.91
C ASP A 78 -11.76 -7.98 -3.63
N ILE A 79 -11.43 -7.00 -2.79
CA ILE A 79 -12.08 -6.77 -1.49
C ILE A 79 -13.49 -6.18 -1.64
N LEU A 80 -13.66 -5.15 -2.47
CA LEU A 80 -14.90 -4.38 -2.53
C LEU A 80 -16.14 -5.23 -2.89
N PRO A 81 -16.09 -6.16 -3.87
CA PRO A 81 -17.22 -7.02 -4.17
C PRO A 81 -17.62 -7.93 -2.99
N ARG A 82 -16.65 -8.37 -2.19
CA ARG A 82 -16.86 -9.28 -1.05
C ARG A 82 -17.43 -8.57 0.18
N LEU A 83 -17.28 -7.24 0.27
CA LEU A 83 -17.86 -6.44 1.36
C LEU A 83 -19.39 -6.51 1.42
N GLU A 84 -20.06 -6.99 0.37
CA GLU A 84 -21.52 -7.13 0.32
C GLU A 84 -22.03 -8.50 0.77
N GLU A 85 -21.23 -9.53 0.67
CA GLU A 85 -21.65 -10.92 0.83
C GLU A 85 -21.67 -11.42 2.27
N ASP A 86 -21.53 -10.58 3.30
CA ASP A 86 -21.31 -10.98 4.71
C ASP A 86 -20.07 -11.88 4.92
N SER A 87 -19.32 -12.20 3.86
CA SER A 87 -18.11 -13.03 3.86
C SER A 87 -16.80 -12.22 4.07
N THR A 88 -16.92 -11.06 4.55
CA THR A 88 -15.91 -9.99 4.52
C THR A 88 -14.68 -10.14 5.41
N PRO A 89 -14.66 -10.91 6.50
CA PRO A 89 -13.41 -11.12 7.21
C PRO A 89 -12.30 -11.65 6.29
N GLU A 90 -12.64 -12.50 5.31
CA GLU A 90 -11.64 -13.08 4.38
C GLU A 90 -10.97 -12.04 3.47
N ALA A 91 -11.71 -11.06 3.00
CA ALA A 91 -11.17 -10.01 2.17
C ALA A 91 -10.23 -9.07 2.95
N LEU A 92 -10.59 -8.71 4.18
CA LEU A 92 -9.72 -7.93 5.08
C LEU A 92 -8.51 -8.75 5.55
N ARG A 93 -8.65 -10.08 5.71
CA ARG A 93 -7.51 -10.97 5.95
C ARG A 93 -6.45 -10.85 4.86
N ALA A 94 -6.86 -10.82 3.59
CA ALA A 94 -5.91 -10.63 2.48
C ALA A 94 -5.13 -9.32 2.60
N LEU A 95 -5.80 -8.23 2.99
CA LEU A 95 -5.15 -6.94 3.25
C LEU A 95 -4.17 -7.04 4.43
N PHE A 96 -4.59 -7.56 5.58
CA PHE A 96 -3.72 -7.66 6.76
C PHE A 96 -2.59 -8.68 6.58
N SER A 97 -2.81 -9.77 5.83
CA SER A 97 -1.75 -10.70 5.41
C SER A 97 -0.71 -9.99 4.55
N TYR A 98 -1.15 -9.19 3.57
CA TYR A 98 -0.24 -8.39 2.75
C TYR A 98 0.59 -7.41 3.60
N LEU A 99 -0.04 -6.72 4.55
CA LEU A 99 0.65 -5.79 5.46
C LEU A 99 1.66 -6.52 6.36
N ASP A 100 1.32 -7.71 6.84
CA ASP A 100 2.19 -8.51 7.69
C ASP A 100 3.39 -9.09 6.92
N GLU A 101 3.16 -9.63 5.74
CA GLU A 101 4.19 -10.17 4.84
C GLU A 101 5.14 -9.09 4.30
N ASN A 102 4.66 -7.86 4.17
CA ASN A 102 5.41 -6.72 3.65
C ASN A 102 5.71 -5.65 4.73
N ASP A 103 5.86 -6.08 5.97
CA ASP A 103 6.06 -5.22 7.15
C ASP A 103 7.12 -4.13 6.94
N GLY A 104 8.26 -4.48 6.37
CA GLY A 104 9.37 -3.54 6.14
C GLY A 104 8.95 -2.34 5.29
N ILE A 105 8.29 -2.56 4.15
CA ILE A 105 7.84 -1.46 3.29
C ILE A 105 6.63 -0.74 3.88
N CYS A 106 5.69 -1.47 4.49
CA CYS A 106 4.51 -0.87 5.10
C CYS A 106 4.88 0.04 6.28
N SER A 107 5.77 -0.41 7.17
CA SER A 107 6.27 0.39 8.29
C SER A 107 7.02 1.64 7.84
N VAL A 108 7.76 1.56 6.73
CA VAL A 108 8.47 2.70 6.15
C VAL A 108 7.52 3.71 5.51
N LEU A 109 6.57 3.23 4.69
CA LEU A 109 5.71 4.11 3.90
C LEU A 109 4.51 4.64 4.69
N LEU A 110 3.96 3.84 5.61
CA LEU A 110 2.76 4.19 6.40
C LEU A 110 3.11 4.66 7.81
N GLY A 111 4.31 4.40 8.30
CA GLY A 111 4.74 4.77 9.65
C GLY A 111 4.98 6.27 9.82
N THR A 112 5.31 6.66 11.06
CA THR A 112 5.51 8.07 11.48
C THR A 112 6.57 8.84 10.68
N ASN A 113 7.52 8.14 10.07
CA ASN A 113 8.57 8.72 9.21
C ASN A 113 8.23 8.62 7.71
N GLY A 114 7.07 8.09 7.36
CA GLY A 114 6.60 7.94 5.98
C GLY A 114 6.33 9.26 5.29
N ASP A 115 6.28 9.24 3.97
CA ASP A 115 5.88 10.40 3.19
C ASP A 115 4.36 10.65 3.37
N THR A 116 4.03 11.74 4.07
CA THR A 116 2.63 12.15 4.29
C THR A 116 1.87 12.37 2.98
N ALA A 117 2.56 12.80 1.91
CA ALA A 117 1.96 12.97 0.59
C ALA A 117 1.63 11.63 -0.04
N PHE A 118 2.48 10.61 0.13
CA PHE A 118 2.18 9.24 -0.29
C PHE A 118 0.96 8.68 0.45
N VAL A 119 0.93 8.77 1.77
CA VAL A 119 -0.22 8.30 2.58
C VAL A 119 -1.51 9.00 2.17
N HIS A 120 -1.45 10.30 1.86
CA HIS A 120 -2.61 11.05 1.38
C HIS A 120 -3.09 10.55 0.01
N ARG A 121 -2.17 10.30 -0.94
CA ARG A 121 -2.51 9.70 -2.25
C ARG A 121 -3.13 8.32 -2.09
N LEU A 122 -2.56 7.48 -1.22
CA LEU A 122 -3.03 6.13 -0.96
C LEU A 122 -4.48 6.12 -0.43
N LYS A 123 -4.77 6.99 0.54
CA LYS A 123 -6.13 7.18 1.07
C LYS A 123 -7.10 7.65 -0.02
N GLY A 124 -6.69 8.60 -0.86
CA GLY A 124 -7.50 9.09 -1.97
C GLY A 124 -7.86 7.98 -2.97
N VAL A 125 -6.92 7.09 -3.31
CA VAL A 125 -7.18 5.94 -4.19
C VAL A 125 -8.23 5.00 -3.58
N ILE A 126 -8.12 4.69 -2.27
CA ILE A 126 -9.10 3.84 -1.58
C ILE A 126 -10.49 4.50 -1.54
N GLU A 127 -10.54 5.79 -1.19
CA GLU A 127 -11.80 6.55 -1.16
C GLU A 127 -12.48 6.55 -2.54
N GLU A 128 -11.74 6.79 -3.61
CA GLU A 128 -12.22 6.74 -4.98
C GLU A 128 -12.72 5.34 -5.39
N SER A 129 -11.99 4.30 -5.04
CA SER A 129 -12.38 2.91 -5.30
C SER A 129 -13.68 2.56 -4.57
N CYS A 130 -13.81 2.90 -3.29
CA CYS A 130 -15.02 2.70 -2.49
C CYS A 130 -16.21 3.46 -3.08
N LEU A 131 -16.05 4.73 -3.41
CA LEU A 131 -17.10 5.54 -4.01
C LEU A 131 -17.48 5.04 -5.42
N GLY A 132 -16.49 4.65 -6.23
CA GLY A 132 -16.70 4.06 -7.55
C GLY A 132 -17.54 2.78 -7.49
N TYR A 133 -17.30 1.95 -6.48
CA TYR A 133 -18.04 0.73 -6.23
C TYR A 133 -19.51 1.00 -5.82
N LEU A 134 -19.76 2.05 -5.03
CA LEU A 134 -21.10 2.45 -4.58
C LEU A 134 -21.93 3.15 -5.68
N ARG A 135 -21.29 3.85 -6.64
CA ARG A 135 -21.93 4.65 -7.68
C ARG A 135 -22.98 3.93 -8.56
N PRO A 136 -22.83 2.65 -8.94
CA PRO A 136 -23.80 2.00 -9.83
C PRO A 136 -25.20 1.81 -9.23
N ARG A 137 -25.36 1.92 -7.92
CA ARG A 137 -26.58 1.56 -7.19
C ARG A 137 -27.40 2.75 -6.72
N GLU A 138 -26.77 3.89 -6.44
CA GLU A 138 -27.46 5.11 -5.98
C GLU A 138 -26.72 6.37 -6.44
N LYS A 139 -27.43 7.51 -6.52
CA LYS A 139 -26.74 8.80 -6.66
C LYS A 139 -25.86 9.03 -5.45
N GLU A 140 -24.56 9.18 -5.70
CA GLU A 140 -23.57 9.53 -4.66
C GLU A 140 -24.08 10.72 -3.82
N THR A 141 -24.30 10.48 -2.55
CA THR A 141 -24.74 11.50 -1.60
C THR A 141 -23.54 12.08 -0.83
N GLN A 142 -23.70 13.32 -0.35
CA GLN A 142 -22.69 13.94 0.49
C GLN A 142 -22.43 13.10 1.76
N LEU A 143 -23.48 12.46 2.30
CA LEU A 143 -23.35 11.56 3.45
C LEU A 143 -22.43 10.38 3.15
N GLN A 144 -22.63 9.72 2.01
CA GLN A 144 -21.77 8.59 1.60
C GLN A 144 -20.30 8.98 1.51
N ARG A 145 -19.98 10.17 0.96
CA ARG A 145 -18.60 10.68 0.93
C ARG A 145 -18.00 10.80 2.33
N TYR A 146 -18.71 11.40 3.27
CA TYR A 146 -18.23 11.54 4.65
C TYR A 146 -18.08 10.18 5.34
N MET A 147 -18.99 9.23 5.10
CA MET A 147 -18.93 7.91 5.70
C MET A 147 -17.75 7.09 5.13
N VAL A 148 -17.50 7.16 3.82
CA VAL A 148 -16.32 6.52 3.20
C VAL A 148 -15.03 7.13 3.74
N ALA A 149 -14.91 8.46 3.75
CA ALA A 149 -13.74 9.13 4.30
C ALA A 149 -13.50 8.75 5.77
N PHE A 150 -14.54 8.69 6.59
CA PHE A 150 -14.45 8.26 7.98
C PHE A 150 -13.97 6.81 8.11
N ALA A 151 -14.55 5.89 7.31
CA ALA A 151 -14.15 4.49 7.31
C ALA A 151 -12.68 4.32 6.88
N VAL A 152 -12.26 4.98 5.81
CA VAL A 152 -10.87 4.93 5.32
C VAL A 152 -9.91 5.46 6.37
N GLN A 153 -10.19 6.63 6.96
CA GLN A 153 -9.34 7.19 8.02
C GLN A 153 -9.28 6.27 9.25
N GLY A 154 -10.40 5.65 9.65
CA GLY A 154 -10.46 4.70 10.75
C GLY A 154 -9.63 3.44 10.48
N CYS A 155 -9.73 2.87 9.26
CA CYS A 155 -8.90 1.72 8.85
C CYS A 155 -7.40 2.05 8.90
N PHE A 156 -6.99 3.21 8.38
CA PHE A 156 -5.59 3.65 8.48
C PHE A 156 -5.14 3.86 9.91
N GLY A 157 -6.01 4.40 10.78
CA GLY A 157 -5.71 4.55 12.21
C GLY A 157 -5.49 3.20 12.90
N ASN A 158 -6.29 2.19 12.58
CA ASN A 158 -6.11 0.83 13.10
C ASN A 158 -4.81 0.18 12.61
N ILE A 159 -4.48 0.33 11.31
CA ILE A 159 -3.23 -0.18 10.73
C ILE A 159 -2.02 0.49 11.39
N ASP A 160 -2.04 1.82 11.51
CA ASP A 160 -0.96 2.58 12.13
C ASP A 160 -0.74 2.16 13.59
N LEU A 161 -1.83 2.05 14.36
CA LEU A 161 -1.78 1.60 15.75
C LEU A 161 -1.22 0.18 15.88
N TRP A 162 -1.65 -0.74 15.00
CA TRP A 162 -1.20 -2.13 14.98
C TRP A 162 0.31 -2.22 14.68
N LEU A 163 0.79 -1.50 13.66
CA LEU A 163 2.20 -1.46 13.30
C LEU A 163 3.05 -0.83 14.40
N GLN A 164 2.63 0.31 14.98
CA GLN A 164 3.36 1.01 16.04
C GLN A 164 3.49 0.20 17.32
N ASN A 165 2.49 -0.63 17.65
CA ASN A 165 2.49 -1.50 18.82
C ASN A 165 3.24 -2.83 18.59
N GLY A 166 3.85 -3.04 17.42
CA GLY A 166 4.58 -4.26 17.09
C GLY A 166 3.67 -5.44 16.77
N LYS A 167 2.48 -5.18 16.26
CA LYS A 167 1.51 -6.17 15.76
C LYS A 167 1.11 -7.22 16.83
N PRO A 168 0.57 -6.80 17.99
CA PRO A 168 0.23 -7.74 19.05
C PRO A 168 -0.97 -8.62 18.69
N GLU A 169 -1.90 -8.14 17.88
CA GLU A 169 -3.03 -8.90 17.37
C GLU A 169 -2.63 -9.70 16.13
N THR A 170 -3.24 -10.85 15.94
CA THR A 170 -3.10 -11.65 14.73
C THR A 170 -3.78 -11.00 13.53
N VAL A 171 -3.42 -11.42 12.33
CA VAL A 171 -4.06 -11.00 11.06
C VAL A 171 -5.58 -11.22 11.12
N ASP A 172 -6.03 -12.36 11.67
CA ASP A 172 -7.45 -12.69 11.80
C ASP A 172 -8.16 -11.73 12.76
N GLU A 173 -7.58 -11.46 13.92
CA GLU A 173 -8.13 -10.51 14.89
C GLU A 173 -8.24 -9.09 14.30
N MET A 174 -7.20 -8.63 13.59
CA MET A 174 -7.24 -7.32 12.94
C MET A 174 -8.28 -7.24 11.82
N ALA A 175 -8.45 -8.30 11.05
CA ALA A 175 -9.50 -8.38 10.04
C ALA A 175 -10.89 -8.28 10.67
N ASP A 176 -11.13 -9.01 11.77
CA ASP A 176 -12.40 -9.00 12.48
C ASP A 176 -12.69 -7.65 13.14
N ILE A 177 -11.71 -7.03 13.81
CA ILE A 177 -11.83 -5.69 14.42
C ILE A 177 -12.18 -4.65 13.36
N THR A 178 -11.45 -4.66 12.25
CA THR A 178 -11.66 -3.70 11.16
C THR A 178 -13.01 -3.90 10.50
N TRP A 179 -13.42 -5.15 10.30
CA TRP A 179 -14.75 -5.48 9.77
C TRP A 179 -15.88 -4.98 10.64
N GLN A 180 -15.81 -5.20 11.95
CA GLN A 180 -16.83 -4.70 12.89
C GLN A 180 -16.97 -3.17 12.80
N ALA A 181 -15.86 -2.44 12.71
CA ALA A 181 -15.87 -0.99 12.55
C ALA A 181 -16.48 -0.54 11.21
N VAL A 182 -16.06 -1.14 10.10
CA VAL A 182 -16.60 -0.85 8.75
C VAL A 182 -18.09 -1.15 8.67
N ARG A 183 -18.53 -2.28 9.22
CA ARG A 183 -19.94 -2.70 9.27
C ARG A 183 -20.79 -1.71 10.07
N ALA A 184 -20.30 -1.23 11.22
CA ALA A 184 -21.00 -0.22 12.03
C ALA A 184 -21.21 1.10 11.27
N VAL A 185 -20.17 1.58 10.57
CA VAL A 185 -20.23 2.76 9.71
C VAL A 185 -21.23 2.57 8.59
N ARG A 186 -21.19 1.42 7.93
CA ARG A 186 -22.08 1.09 6.80
C ARG A 186 -23.55 1.01 7.23
N ALA A 187 -23.84 0.38 8.39
CA ALA A 187 -25.19 0.31 8.94
C ALA A 187 -25.79 1.70 9.24
N ALA A 188 -24.94 2.66 9.65
CA ALA A 188 -25.35 4.03 9.89
C ALA A 188 -25.55 4.86 8.61
N ALA A 189 -25.02 4.40 7.47
CA ALA A 189 -25.15 5.07 6.17
C ALA A 189 -26.39 4.62 5.37
N THR A 190 -27.03 3.53 5.80
CA THR A 190 -28.26 3.01 5.16
C THR A 190 -29.47 3.66 5.87
N PRO A 191 -30.35 4.35 5.13
CA PRO A 191 -31.51 5.01 5.70
C PRO A 191 -32.55 4.03 6.26
#